data_570371435daf8256fbce120ee3c50fcd
#
_entry.id   570371435daf8256fbce120ee3c50fcd
#
_cell.length_a   1.000
_cell.length_b   1.000
_cell.length_c   1.000
_cell.angle_alpha   90.00
_cell.angle_beta   90.00
_cell.angle_gamma   90.00
#
_symmetry.space_group_name_H-M   'P 1'
#
loop_
_entity.id
_entity.type
_entity.pdbx_description
1 polymer ?
#
loop_
_entity_poly.entity_id
_entity_poly.type
_entity_poly.pdbx_seq_one_letter_code
_entity_poly.pdbx_strand_id
1 'polypeptide(L)'
;MISSEIGKEVIKKELPLIPKLPGVYRMLNDKGDILYVGKAKNLPNRLKSYVAEKNHIIRTERMLSQTRKLEITTTSNESEALLLEANLIKKYKPKFNILLRDDKSFPFISVSYTHLRAHETPV
;
A
#
# COMPACT_ATOMS: atom_id res chain seq x y z
N MET A 1 -21.21 -2.30 -10.91
CA MET A 1 -20.48 -3.40 -10.27
C MET A 1 -18.99 -3.05 -10.17
N ILE A 2 -18.42 -3.28 -9.01
CA ILE A 2 -17.00 -3.03 -8.79
C ILE A 2 -16.20 -4.27 -9.14
N SER A 3 -15.19 -4.13 -9.98
CA SER A 3 -14.35 -5.25 -10.38
C SER A 3 -12.90 -5.00 -9.99
N SER A 4 -12.39 -5.82 -9.09
CA SER A 4 -10.99 -5.78 -8.68
C SER A 4 -10.08 -6.47 -9.69
N GLU A 5 -10.66 -7.14 -10.68
CA GLU A 5 -9.88 -7.89 -11.66
C GLU A 5 -8.93 -7.01 -12.46
N ILE A 6 -9.35 -5.79 -12.75
CA ILE A 6 -8.51 -4.86 -13.51
C ILE A 6 -7.20 -4.60 -12.78
N GLY A 7 -7.28 -4.29 -11.49
CA GLY A 7 -6.08 -4.05 -10.70
C GLY A 7 -5.24 -5.30 -10.53
N LYS A 8 -5.90 -6.45 -10.38
CA LYS A 8 -5.18 -7.72 -10.27
C LYS A 8 -4.40 -8.02 -11.54
N GLU A 9 -4.96 -7.70 -12.71
CA GLU A 9 -4.27 -7.89 -13.98
C GLU A 9 -3.04 -6.99 -14.10
N VAL A 10 -3.17 -5.75 -13.64
CA VAL A 10 -2.04 -4.81 -13.62
C VAL A 10 -0.91 -5.39 -12.78
N ILE A 11 -1.24 -5.91 -11.60
CA ILE A 11 -0.24 -6.51 -10.71
C ILE A 11 0.37 -7.75 -11.35
N LYS A 12 -0.44 -8.61 -11.93
CA LYS A 12 0.05 -9.84 -12.58
C LYS A 12 1.08 -9.54 -13.65
N LYS A 13 0.88 -8.51 -14.44
CA LYS A 13 1.80 -8.15 -15.50
C LYS A 13 3.15 -7.69 -14.96
N GLU A 14 3.15 -7.04 -13.81
CA GLU A 14 4.38 -6.53 -13.22
C GLU A 14 5.14 -7.57 -12.41
N LEU A 15 4.43 -8.56 -11.87
CA LEU A 15 5.04 -9.54 -10.96
C LEU A 15 6.34 -10.16 -11.45
N PRO A 16 6.44 -10.63 -12.72
CA PRO A 16 7.69 -11.22 -13.18
C PRO A 16 8.86 -10.26 -13.22
N LEU A 17 8.60 -8.97 -13.22
CA LEU A 17 9.62 -7.94 -13.32
C LEU A 17 10.07 -7.41 -11.95
N ILE A 18 9.40 -7.81 -10.89
CA ILE A 18 9.65 -7.27 -9.55
C ILE A 18 10.66 -8.13 -8.82
N PRO A 19 11.79 -7.55 -8.38
CA PRO A 19 12.80 -8.32 -7.65
C PRO A 19 12.34 -8.67 -6.24
N LYS A 20 12.86 -9.77 -5.71
CA LYS A 20 12.54 -10.22 -4.35
C LYS A 20 13.31 -9.41 -3.33
N LEU A 21 12.94 -8.16 -3.21
CA LEU A 21 13.62 -7.20 -2.33
C LEU A 21 12.59 -6.44 -1.51
N PRO A 22 13.01 -5.87 -0.39
CA PRO A 22 12.12 -4.96 0.33
C PRO A 22 11.93 -3.68 -0.45
N GLY A 23 10.85 -3.00 -0.18
CA GLY A 23 10.60 -1.74 -0.87
C GLY A 23 9.18 -1.25 -0.67
N VAL A 24 8.82 -0.32 -1.52
CA VAL A 24 7.53 0.35 -1.48
C VAL A 24 6.86 0.22 -2.84
N TYR A 25 5.56 -0.03 -2.83
CA TYR A 25 4.77 -0.07 -4.06
C TYR A 25 3.70 1.00 -4.02
N ARG A 26 3.35 1.51 -5.19
CA ARG A 26 2.32 2.53 -5.33
C ARG A 26 1.33 2.07 -6.38
N MET A 27 0.04 2.17 -6.04
CA MET A 27 -1.03 1.87 -6.98
C MET A 27 -1.63 3.18 -7.45
N LEU A 28 -1.69 3.37 -8.76
CA LEU A 28 -2.14 4.62 -9.37
C LEU A 28 -3.34 4.36 -10.27
N ASN A 29 -4.18 5.39 -10.43
CA ASN A 29 -5.31 5.30 -11.36
C ASN A 29 -4.86 5.75 -12.76
N ASP A 30 -5.82 5.83 -13.69
CA ASP A 30 -5.51 6.18 -15.06
C ASP A 30 -5.09 7.65 -15.21
N LYS A 31 -5.36 8.47 -14.22
CA LYS A 31 -4.95 9.88 -14.22
C LYS A 31 -3.59 10.09 -13.59
N GLY A 32 -2.99 9.04 -13.06
CA GLY A 32 -1.71 9.15 -12.39
C GLY A 32 -1.80 9.52 -10.92
N ASP A 33 -3.00 9.56 -10.35
CA ASP A 33 -3.16 9.83 -8.93
C ASP A 33 -2.77 8.60 -8.13
N ILE A 34 -2.03 8.80 -7.05
CA ILE A 34 -1.62 7.70 -6.19
C ILE A 34 -2.79 7.32 -5.31
N LEU A 35 -3.27 6.09 -5.49
CA LEU A 35 -4.39 5.56 -4.71
C LEU A 35 -3.93 4.99 -3.38
N TYR A 36 -2.78 4.37 -3.37
CA TYR A 36 -2.30 3.66 -2.19
C TYR A 36 -0.78 3.49 -2.25
N VAL A 37 -0.15 3.59 -1.08
CA VAL A 37 1.28 3.34 -0.90
C VAL A 37 1.41 2.27 0.15
N GLY A 38 2.19 1.22 -0.14
CA GLY A 38 2.43 0.15 0.82
C GLY A 38 3.88 -0.26 0.82
N LYS A 39 4.32 -0.86 1.92
CA LYS A 39 5.67 -1.39 2.00
C LYS A 39 5.62 -2.91 2.06
N ALA A 40 6.74 -3.52 1.71
CA ALA A 40 6.86 -4.97 1.78
C ALA A 40 8.29 -5.35 2.09
N LYS A 41 8.44 -6.45 2.81
CA LYS A 41 9.72 -7.10 3.04
C LYS A 41 10.17 -7.82 1.77
N ASN A 42 9.20 -8.35 1.05
CA ASN A 42 9.40 -9.03 -0.23
C ASN A 42 8.29 -8.56 -1.14
N LEU A 43 8.62 -7.67 -2.06
CA LEU A 43 7.63 -7.03 -2.92
C LEU A 43 6.77 -8.02 -3.72
N PRO A 44 7.36 -9.01 -4.42
CA PRO A 44 6.52 -9.95 -5.17
C PRO A 44 5.54 -10.72 -4.29
N ASN A 45 5.98 -11.16 -3.11
CA ASN A 45 5.10 -11.89 -2.21
C ASN A 45 3.91 -11.07 -1.78
N ARG A 46 4.17 -9.81 -1.41
CA ARG A 46 3.10 -8.92 -0.96
C ARG A 46 2.11 -8.63 -2.08
N LEU A 47 2.62 -8.34 -3.26
CA LEU A 47 1.76 -8.02 -4.39
C LEU A 47 1.01 -9.25 -4.88
N LYS A 48 1.64 -10.41 -4.83
CA LYS A 48 1.00 -11.66 -5.21
C LYS A 48 -0.21 -11.94 -4.31
N SER A 49 -0.16 -11.54 -3.05
CA SER A 49 -1.26 -11.75 -2.13
C SER A 49 -2.53 -11.01 -2.57
N TYR A 50 -2.40 -9.86 -3.20
CA TYR A 50 -3.56 -9.15 -3.73
C TYR A 50 -4.24 -9.92 -4.85
N VAL A 51 -3.44 -10.61 -5.66
CA VAL A 51 -3.95 -11.39 -6.79
C VAL A 51 -4.58 -12.69 -6.30
N ALA A 52 -3.93 -13.34 -5.34
CA ALA A 52 -4.39 -14.64 -4.83
C ALA A 52 -5.61 -14.55 -3.94
N GLU A 53 -5.74 -13.45 -3.21
CA GLU A 53 -6.84 -13.27 -2.27
C GLU A 53 -8.15 -13.09 -3.03
N LYS A 54 -9.17 -13.83 -2.62
CA LYS A 54 -10.47 -13.75 -3.28
C LYS A 54 -11.45 -12.87 -2.54
N ASN A 55 -11.28 -12.75 -1.23
CA ASN A 55 -12.22 -12.01 -0.39
C ASN A 55 -11.55 -10.84 0.31
N HIS A 56 -11.30 -9.79 -0.46
CA HIS A 56 -10.81 -8.54 0.11
C HIS A 56 -11.96 -7.79 0.76
N ILE A 57 -11.63 -6.92 1.72
CA ILE A 57 -12.62 -5.99 2.24
C ILE A 57 -13.02 -5.05 1.10
N ILE A 58 -14.19 -4.45 1.24
CA ILE A 58 -14.77 -3.63 0.17
C ILE A 58 -13.83 -2.50 -0.28
N ARG A 59 -13.15 -1.85 0.65
CA ARG A 59 -12.26 -0.75 0.28
C ARG A 59 -11.06 -1.21 -0.54
N THR A 60 -10.54 -2.39 -0.22
CA THR A 60 -9.47 -2.96 -1.03
C THR A 60 -9.98 -3.34 -2.42
N GLU A 61 -11.20 -3.87 -2.51
CA GLU A 61 -11.82 -4.17 -3.79
C GLU A 61 -11.96 -2.90 -4.64
N ARG A 62 -12.40 -1.81 -4.04
CA ARG A 62 -12.54 -0.53 -4.74
C ARG A 62 -11.19 0.00 -5.20
N MET A 63 -10.18 -0.12 -4.34
CA MET A 63 -8.83 0.30 -4.69
C MET A 63 -8.33 -0.45 -5.91
N LEU A 64 -8.46 -1.76 -5.90
CA LEU A 64 -8.01 -2.59 -7.03
C LEU A 64 -8.81 -2.30 -8.29
N SER A 65 -10.11 -2.00 -8.15
CA SER A 65 -10.94 -1.69 -9.31
C SER A 65 -10.51 -0.39 -10.01
N GLN A 66 -9.85 0.50 -9.28
CA GLN A 66 -9.39 1.77 -9.83
C GLN A 66 -7.92 1.74 -10.24
N THR A 67 -7.18 0.71 -9.85
CA THR A 67 -5.75 0.61 -10.14
C THR A 67 -5.51 0.34 -11.61
N ARG A 68 -4.71 1.20 -12.23
CA ARG A 68 -4.36 1.08 -13.65
C ARG A 68 -2.84 0.99 -13.85
N LYS A 69 -2.07 1.36 -12.82
CA LYS A 69 -0.62 1.37 -12.91
C LYS A 69 -0.03 1.00 -11.56
N LEU A 70 1.08 0.30 -11.61
CA LEU A 70 1.83 -0.08 -10.41
C LEU A 70 3.24 0.45 -10.52
N GLU A 71 3.71 1.13 -9.48
CA GLU A 71 5.09 1.63 -9.42
C GLU A 71 5.79 1.03 -8.21
N ILE A 72 7.06 0.73 -8.38
CA ILE A 72 7.86 0.04 -7.38
C ILE A 72 9.14 0.83 -7.11
N THR A 73 9.51 0.91 -5.84
CA THR A 73 10.83 1.42 -5.44
C THR A 73 11.42 0.41 -4.47
N THR A 74 12.57 -0.18 -4.85
CA THR A 74 13.25 -1.12 -3.97
C THR A 74 14.11 -0.36 -2.97
N THR A 75 14.32 -0.96 -1.80
CA THR A 75 15.17 -0.39 -0.76
C THR A 75 16.17 -1.43 -0.30
N SER A 76 17.19 -1.00 0.46
CA SER A 76 18.22 -1.91 0.95
C SER A 76 17.71 -2.81 2.06
N ASN A 77 16.72 -2.33 2.81
CA ASN A 77 16.16 -3.11 3.92
C ASN A 77 14.77 -2.61 4.23
N GLU A 78 14.12 -3.29 5.17
CA GLU A 78 12.74 -2.98 5.53
C GLU A 78 12.61 -1.64 6.24
N SER A 79 13.63 -1.24 6.98
CA SER A 79 13.60 0.05 7.67
C SER A 79 13.54 1.21 6.68
N GLU A 80 14.32 1.11 5.60
CA GLU A 80 14.27 2.12 4.55
C GLU A 80 12.91 2.13 3.87
N ALA A 81 12.33 0.94 3.67
CA ALA A 81 11.00 0.86 3.07
C ALA A 81 9.96 1.54 3.95
N LEU A 82 10.05 1.33 5.26
CA LEU A 82 9.13 1.97 6.20
C LEU A 82 9.24 3.48 6.15
N LEU A 83 10.46 4.00 6.13
CA LEU A 83 10.69 5.43 6.07
C LEU A 83 10.17 6.03 4.76
N LEU A 84 10.44 5.36 3.65
CA LEU A 84 9.98 5.82 2.35
C LEU A 84 8.45 5.79 2.28
N GLU A 85 7.84 4.73 2.77
CA GLU A 85 6.38 4.64 2.81
C GLU A 85 5.78 5.80 3.59
N ALA A 86 6.31 6.06 4.78
CA ALA A 86 5.81 7.14 5.62
C ALA A 86 5.93 8.50 4.93
N ASN A 87 7.07 8.75 4.27
CA ASN A 87 7.29 10.01 3.57
C ASN A 87 6.33 10.18 2.40
N LEU A 88 6.08 9.09 1.65
CA LEU A 88 5.19 9.16 0.50
C LEU A 88 3.74 9.36 0.94
N ILE A 89 3.33 8.69 2.01
CA ILE A 89 1.98 8.86 2.53
C ILE A 89 1.78 10.29 3.02
N LYS A 90 2.78 10.84 3.69
CA LYS A 90 2.71 12.21 4.20
C LYS A 90 2.63 13.22 3.05
N LYS A 91 3.41 12.98 2.01
CA LYS A 91 3.50 13.89 0.87
C LYS A 91 2.24 13.86 0.01
N TYR A 92 1.77 12.67 -0.32
CA TYR A 92 0.69 12.51 -1.29
C TYR A 92 -0.67 12.25 -0.67
N LYS A 93 -0.71 11.85 0.60
CA LYS A 93 -1.95 11.55 1.32
C LYS A 93 -2.89 10.70 0.48
N PRO A 94 -2.44 9.50 0.06
CA PRO A 94 -3.25 8.70 -0.85
C PRO A 94 -4.59 8.34 -0.22
N LYS A 95 -5.61 8.39 -1.05
CA LYS A 95 -7.00 8.20 -0.59
C LYS A 95 -7.20 6.91 0.19
N PHE A 96 -6.68 5.80 -0.33
CA PHE A 96 -6.94 4.50 0.28
C PHE A 96 -6.05 4.21 1.48
N ASN A 97 -4.94 4.91 1.63
CA ASN A 97 -4.18 4.80 2.87
C ASN A 97 -4.99 5.33 4.03
N ILE A 98 -5.65 6.46 3.82
CA ILE A 98 -6.48 7.08 4.85
C ILE A 98 -7.71 6.21 5.13
N LEU A 99 -8.39 5.74 4.07
CA LEU A 99 -9.61 4.94 4.22
C LEU A 99 -9.34 3.58 4.86
N LEU A 100 -8.25 2.91 4.46
CA LEU A 100 -7.92 1.61 5.02
C LEU A 100 -7.46 1.71 6.46
N ARG A 101 -6.81 2.80 6.81
CA ARG A 101 -6.42 3.03 8.20
C ARG A 101 -7.65 3.21 9.07
N ASP A 102 -8.66 3.91 8.59
CA ASP A 102 -9.91 4.12 9.33
C ASP A 102 -10.68 2.84 9.53
N ASP A 103 -10.50 1.88 8.62
CA ASP A 103 -11.16 0.58 8.71
C ASP A 103 -10.61 -0.27 9.85
N LYS A 104 -9.41 0.01 10.26
CA LYS A 104 -8.77 -0.74 11.34
C LYS A 104 -9.25 -0.20 12.66
N SER A 105 -10.22 -0.82 13.24
CA SER A 105 -10.74 -0.38 14.54
C SER A 105 -9.83 -0.86 15.66
N PHE A 106 -8.61 -0.41 15.69
CA PHE A 106 -7.67 -0.75 16.75
C PHE A 106 -7.85 0.20 17.91
N PRO A 107 -7.93 -0.31 19.06
CA PRO A 107 -7.93 0.53 20.26
C PRO A 107 -6.62 1.22 20.43
N PHE A 108 -6.04 1.04 20.01
CA PHE A 108 -5.04 1.28 19.95
C PHE A 108 -4.22 1.89 19.91
N ILE A 109 -3.84 1.89 19.93
CA ILE A 109 -3.26 2.25 19.64
C ILE A 109 -2.88 3.08 19.67
N SER A 110 -2.91 3.07 19.89
CA SER A 110 -2.63 3.79 19.69
C SER A 110 -2.07 4.58 19.74
N VAL A 111 -1.80 4.51 20.04
CA VAL A 111 -1.40 5.19 19.88
C VAL A 111 -0.82 5.88 19.73
N SER A 112 -0.48 5.72 19.91
CA SER A 112 -0.06 6.29 19.62
C SER A 112 0.48 6.99 19.40
N TYR A 113 0.65 7.00 19.74
CA TYR A 113 0.94 7.49 19.41
C TYR A 113 1.22 8.35 19.51
N THR A 114 1.32 8.16 19.98
CA THR A 114 1.36 8.69 20.04
C THR A 114 1.91 9.28 20.12
N HIS A 115 2.19 9.12 20.62
CA HIS A 115 2.41 9.35 20.63
C HIS A 115 3.12 9.70 20.53
N LEU A 116 3.42 9.67 20.97
CA LEU A 116 3.70 9.68 20.81
C LEU A 116 4.22 10.41 20.68
N ARG A 117 4.54 10.51 21.13
CA ARG A 117 4.76 10.88 20.97
C ARG A 117 5.25 11.50 20.76
N ALA A 118 5.50 11.45 21.03
CA ALA A 118 5.64 11.66 20.75
C ALA A 118 6.03 12.00 20.44
N HIS A 119 6.43 11.99 20.72
CA HIS A 119 6.44 11.91 20.36
C HIS A 119 6.53 11.95 19.80
N GLU A 120 6.60 11.90 20.08
CA GLU A 120 6.39 11.58 19.48
C GLU A 120 6.27 11.44 18.74
N THR A 121 6.59 11.37 18.81
CA THR A 121 6.34 10.99 18.02
C THR A 121 6.11 10.68 17.53
N PRO A 122 6.22 10.50 17.76
CA PRO A 122 5.99 9.91 17.09
C PRO A 122 5.86 9.64 16.55
N VAL A 123 6.19 9.31 16.62
CA VAL A 123 6.03 8.84 15.79
C VAL A 123 5.80 8.69 15.60
#